data_be22e4d866ed2634530812f872cb249a
#
_entry.id   be22e4d866ed2634530812f872cb249a
#
_cell.length_a   1.000
_cell.length_b   1.000
_cell.length_c   1.000
_cell.angle_alpha   90.00
_cell.angle_beta   90.00
_cell.angle_gamma   90.00
#
_symmetry.space_group_name_H-M   'P 1'
#
loop_
_entity.id
_entity.type
_entity.pdbx_description
1 polymer ?
#
loop_
_entity_poly.entity_id
_entity_poly.type
_entity_poly.pdbx_seq_one_letter_code
_entity_poly.pdbx_strand_id
1 'polypeptide(L)'
;MDFTNVFSLEGKTALVVGVGGLGEPIAEALLQNGANLVLAGRKLTQSPLQDEARALGRKCLLLHVDLQDEASIISMVQRAEEETGGIDILVNAAGVNQLKKAEEYDAETWDFVMGVNLRGLHFVTREVGKGMIARRYGRILSISSVKSIIGTDQDYIAYCASKGALNMYTKQLACEWGKYGITVNAIAPTFTRTPINSFQLDDPVFYDALVKRIPLGRICTAKDLGCAALYLCSDAAAFVSGQVLCVDGGLTAKQ
;
A
#
# COMPACT_ATOMS: atom_id res chain seq x y z
N MET A 1 -27.32 -13.50 10.92
CA MET A 1 -26.09 -12.86 10.43
C MET A 1 -25.45 -13.82 9.44
N ASP A 2 -25.07 -13.34 8.27
CA ASP A 2 -24.37 -14.13 7.25
C ASP A 2 -22.92 -13.61 7.16
N PHE A 3 -21.95 -14.48 7.35
CA PHE A 3 -20.51 -14.19 7.24
C PHE A 3 -19.90 -14.77 5.97
N THR A 4 -20.70 -15.39 5.10
CA THR A 4 -20.26 -15.82 3.78
C THR A 4 -20.04 -14.58 2.92
N ASN A 5 -19.09 -14.58 2.05
CA ASN A 5 -18.80 -13.49 1.11
C ASN A 5 -18.36 -12.13 1.70
N VAL A 6 -18.15 -12.00 3.01
CA VAL A 6 -17.68 -10.72 3.61
C VAL A 6 -16.32 -10.23 3.08
N PHE A 7 -15.53 -11.13 2.50
CA PHE A 7 -14.26 -10.83 1.85
C PHE A 7 -14.38 -10.65 0.33
N SER A 8 -15.58 -10.88 -0.25
CA SER A 8 -15.78 -10.73 -1.68
C SER A 8 -15.62 -9.29 -2.13
N LEU A 9 -14.91 -9.10 -3.23
CA LEU A 9 -14.72 -7.80 -3.89
C LEU A 9 -15.40 -7.79 -5.27
N GLU A 10 -16.39 -8.67 -5.45
CA GLU A 10 -17.13 -8.78 -6.70
C GLU A 10 -17.76 -7.43 -7.09
N GLY A 11 -17.52 -7.00 -8.34
CA GLY A 11 -18.01 -5.73 -8.85
C GLY A 11 -17.25 -4.49 -8.34
N LYS A 12 -16.23 -4.65 -7.48
CA LYS A 12 -15.38 -3.54 -7.01
C LYS A 12 -14.23 -3.27 -7.96
N THR A 13 -13.78 -2.02 -7.99
CA THR A 13 -12.57 -1.61 -8.71
C THR A 13 -11.50 -1.16 -7.72
N ALA A 14 -10.33 -1.77 -7.79
CA ALA A 14 -9.17 -1.42 -6.97
C ALA A 14 -8.10 -0.71 -7.80
N LEU A 15 -7.74 0.51 -7.39
CA LEU A 15 -6.55 1.20 -7.87
C LEU A 15 -5.37 0.87 -6.95
N VAL A 16 -4.32 0.27 -7.50
CA VAL A 16 -3.07 -0.02 -6.78
C VAL A 16 -1.95 0.83 -7.35
N VAL A 17 -1.44 1.76 -6.55
CA VAL A 17 -0.34 2.66 -6.94
C VAL A 17 0.97 2.12 -6.36
N GLY A 18 1.91 1.74 -7.24
CA GLY A 18 3.19 1.16 -6.86
C GLY A 18 3.20 -0.37 -6.88
N VAL A 19 3.23 -0.97 -8.07
CA VAL A 19 3.08 -2.42 -8.29
C VAL A 19 4.41 -3.19 -8.24
N GLY A 20 5.56 -2.54 -8.38
CA GLY A 20 6.87 -3.21 -8.50
C GLY A 20 7.46 -3.83 -7.21
N GLY A 21 6.65 -4.08 -6.19
CA GLY A 21 7.09 -4.61 -4.89
C GLY A 21 5.94 -5.22 -4.11
N LEU A 22 5.61 -4.64 -2.94
CA LEU A 22 4.52 -5.14 -2.08
C LEU A 22 3.12 -4.93 -2.68
N GLY A 23 2.98 -4.02 -3.65
CA GLY A 23 1.70 -3.75 -4.31
C GLY A 23 1.23 -4.88 -5.20
N GLU A 24 2.14 -5.65 -5.83
CA GLU A 24 1.78 -6.74 -6.73
C GLU A 24 1.03 -7.88 -6.02
N PRO A 25 1.55 -8.48 -4.93
CA PRO A 25 0.81 -9.52 -4.22
C PRO A 25 -0.48 -9.03 -3.57
N ILE A 26 -0.57 -7.75 -3.23
CA ILE A 26 -1.82 -7.16 -2.76
C ILE A 26 -2.83 -7.08 -3.91
N ALA A 27 -2.41 -6.59 -5.08
CA ALA A 27 -3.27 -6.53 -6.26
C ALA A 27 -3.77 -7.92 -6.66
N GLU A 28 -2.89 -8.93 -6.65
CA GLU A 28 -3.24 -10.34 -6.89
C GLU A 28 -4.32 -10.84 -5.92
N ALA A 29 -4.14 -10.59 -4.62
CA ALA A 29 -5.13 -11.00 -3.62
C ALA A 29 -6.51 -10.33 -3.84
N LEU A 30 -6.53 -9.04 -4.21
CA LEU A 30 -7.78 -8.33 -4.52
C LEU A 30 -8.43 -8.89 -5.78
N LEU A 31 -7.65 -9.16 -6.83
CA LEU A 31 -8.12 -9.75 -8.09
C LEU A 31 -8.77 -11.11 -7.88
N GLN A 32 -8.07 -12.02 -7.19
CA GLN A 32 -8.53 -13.38 -6.91
C GLN A 32 -9.82 -13.41 -6.07
N ASN A 33 -10.11 -12.32 -5.35
CA ASN A 33 -11.35 -12.17 -4.59
C ASN A 33 -12.41 -11.31 -5.30
N GLY A 34 -12.25 -11.08 -6.60
CA GLY A 34 -13.31 -10.55 -7.47
C GLY A 34 -13.16 -9.10 -7.91
N ALA A 35 -12.12 -8.38 -7.50
CA ALA A 35 -11.93 -7.00 -7.91
C ALA A 35 -11.48 -6.88 -9.38
N ASN A 36 -11.93 -5.83 -10.07
CA ASN A 36 -11.24 -5.30 -11.23
C ASN A 36 -10.02 -4.49 -10.76
N LEU A 37 -8.97 -4.43 -11.56
CA LEU A 37 -7.74 -3.73 -11.22
C LEU A 37 -7.47 -2.52 -12.12
N VAL A 38 -6.98 -1.46 -11.50
CA VAL A 38 -6.17 -0.43 -12.15
C VAL A 38 -4.81 -0.44 -11.46
N LEU A 39 -3.77 -0.74 -12.21
CA LEU A 39 -2.40 -0.78 -11.72
C LEU A 39 -1.67 0.46 -12.21
N ALA A 40 -1.09 1.23 -11.29
CA ALA A 40 -0.41 2.47 -11.63
C ALA A 40 1.04 2.49 -11.15
N GLY A 41 1.94 2.98 -12.01
CA GLY A 41 3.35 3.08 -11.71
C GLY A 41 4.16 3.81 -12.77
N ARG A 42 5.37 4.27 -12.41
CA ARG A 42 6.20 5.11 -13.28
C ARG A 42 6.78 4.35 -14.50
N LYS A 43 7.07 3.07 -14.35
CA LYS A 43 7.67 2.23 -15.41
C LYS A 43 6.83 0.98 -15.73
N LEU A 44 5.54 1.03 -15.43
CA LEU A 44 4.65 -0.10 -15.61
C LEU A 44 4.14 -0.14 -17.05
N THR A 45 4.65 -1.09 -17.85
CA THR A 45 4.24 -1.29 -19.25
C THR A 45 3.54 -2.64 -19.47
N GLN A 46 3.73 -3.57 -18.53
CA GLN A 46 3.10 -4.90 -18.54
C GLN A 46 2.98 -5.44 -17.11
N SER A 47 2.04 -6.36 -16.90
CA SER A 47 1.88 -7.07 -15.64
C SER A 47 1.27 -8.45 -15.90
N PRO A 48 1.76 -9.52 -15.25
CA PRO A 48 1.17 -10.86 -15.34
C PRO A 48 -0.30 -10.87 -14.87
N LEU A 49 -0.67 -9.92 -14.00
CA LEU A 49 -2.04 -9.78 -13.52
C LEU A 49 -3.06 -9.42 -14.62
N GLN A 50 -2.61 -8.94 -15.80
CA GLN A 50 -3.52 -8.70 -16.94
C GLN A 50 -4.05 -10.02 -17.53
N ASP A 51 -3.19 -11.02 -17.66
CA ASP A 51 -3.59 -12.35 -18.18
C ASP A 51 -4.42 -13.09 -17.15
N GLU A 52 -4.04 -13.03 -15.88
CA GLU A 52 -4.82 -13.60 -14.78
C GLU A 52 -6.22 -12.95 -14.67
N ALA A 53 -6.31 -11.64 -14.76
CA ALA A 53 -7.58 -10.91 -14.76
C ALA A 53 -8.48 -11.38 -15.92
N ARG A 54 -7.90 -11.52 -17.12
CA ARG A 54 -8.65 -12.03 -18.29
C ARG A 54 -9.15 -13.45 -18.06
N ALA A 55 -8.34 -14.31 -17.48
CA ALA A 55 -8.72 -15.69 -17.16
C ALA A 55 -9.86 -15.76 -16.12
N LEU A 56 -9.90 -14.79 -15.19
CA LEU A 56 -10.95 -14.66 -14.17
C LEU A 56 -12.17 -13.87 -14.64
N GLY A 57 -12.22 -13.41 -15.90
CA GLY A 57 -13.30 -12.54 -16.42
C GLY A 57 -13.32 -11.15 -15.83
N ARG A 58 -12.16 -10.64 -15.35
CA ARG A 58 -11.98 -9.32 -14.74
C ARG A 58 -11.22 -8.38 -15.66
N LYS A 59 -11.29 -7.09 -15.34
CA LYS A 59 -10.51 -6.05 -16.03
C LYS A 59 -9.22 -5.76 -15.26
N CYS A 60 -8.14 -5.51 -15.99
CA CYS A 60 -6.87 -5.00 -15.44
C CYS A 60 -6.31 -3.93 -16.38
N LEU A 61 -6.40 -2.67 -15.98
CA LEU A 61 -5.88 -1.50 -16.69
C LEU A 61 -4.50 -1.15 -16.14
N LEU A 62 -3.55 -0.80 -17.01
CA LEU A 62 -2.24 -0.27 -16.63
C LEU A 62 -2.18 1.22 -16.94
N LEU A 63 -1.78 2.02 -15.97
CA LEU A 63 -1.63 3.47 -16.11
C LEU A 63 -0.25 3.94 -15.65
N HIS A 64 0.25 4.95 -16.35
CA HIS A 64 1.46 5.66 -15.94
C HIS A 64 1.13 6.67 -14.84
N VAL A 65 1.98 6.79 -13.82
CA VAL A 65 1.94 7.89 -12.84
C VAL A 65 3.34 8.22 -12.34
N ASP A 66 3.67 9.49 -12.27
CA ASP A 66 4.78 10.02 -11.48
C ASP A 66 4.23 10.71 -10.24
N LEU A 67 4.56 10.18 -9.05
CA LEU A 67 4.08 10.71 -7.76
C LEU A 67 4.71 12.06 -7.37
N GLN A 68 5.74 12.50 -8.08
CA GLN A 68 6.31 13.83 -7.91
C GLN A 68 5.61 14.91 -8.73
N ASP A 69 4.84 14.50 -9.74
CA ASP A 69 4.09 15.37 -10.64
C ASP A 69 2.58 15.29 -10.36
N GLU A 70 2.03 16.39 -9.85
CA GLU A 70 0.61 16.49 -9.52
C GLU A 70 -0.28 16.39 -10.78
N ALA A 71 0.16 16.91 -11.91
CA ALA A 71 -0.60 16.82 -13.17
C ALA A 71 -0.68 15.35 -13.65
N SER A 72 0.43 14.61 -13.53
CA SER A 72 0.46 13.16 -13.81
C SER A 72 -0.51 12.39 -12.91
N ILE A 73 -0.59 12.73 -11.63
CA ILE A 73 -1.52 12.10 -10.67
C ILE A 73 -2.97 12.38 -11.07
N ILE A 74 -3.31 13.64 -11.34
CA ILE A 74 -4.68 14.05 -11.73
C ILE A 74 -5.11 13.32 -12.99
N SER A 75 -4.27 13.34 -14.04
CA SER A 75 -4.55 12.66 -15.31
C SER A 75 -4.75 11.14 -15.12
N MET A 76 -3.91 10.50 -14.31
CA MET A 76 -4.02 9.07 -14.01
C MET A 76 -5.34 8.73 -13.34
N VAL A 77 -5.74 9.49 -12.31
CA VAL A 77 -7.00 9.22 -11.58
C VAL A 77 -8.22 9.49 -12.47
N GLN A 78 -8.24 10.58 -13.23
CA GLN A 78 -9.32 10.88 -14.18
C GLN A 78 -9.50 9.73 -15.18
N ARG A 79 -8.42 9.29 -15.81
CA ARG A 79 -8.47 8.17 -16.74
C ARG A 79 -8.92 6.86 -16.08
N ALA A 80 -8.48 6.59 -14.85
CA ALA A 80 -8.92 5.41 -14.11
C ALA A 80 -10.44 5.43 -13.87
N GLU A 81 -11.00 6.58 -13.45
CA GLU A 81 -12.43 6.71 -13.21
C GLU A 81 -13.27 6.64 -14.51
N GLU A 82 -12.80 7.27 -15.60
CA GLU A 82 -13.46 7.20 -16.91
C GLU A 82 -13.55 5.77 -17.45
N GLU A 83 -12.47 5.00 -17.35
CA GLU A 83 -12.39 3.63 -17.89
C GLU A 83 -13.13 2.59 -17.01
N THR A 84 -13.32 2.88 -15.73
CA THR A 84 -13.87 1.90 -14.77
C THR A 84 -15.23 2.29 -14.19
N GLY A 85 -15.65 3.53 -14.33
CA GLY A 85 -16.85 4.07 -13.73
C GLY A 85 -16.71 4.44 -12.26
N GLY A 86 -15.49 4.37 -11.71
CA GLY A 86 -15.16 4.77 -10.33
C GLY A 86 -14.24 3.80 -9.62
N ILE A 87 -13.55 4.30 -8.59
CA ILE A 87 -12.58 3.55 -7.78
C ILE A 87 -13.17 3.31 -6.40
N ASP A 88 -13.38 2.04 -6.03
CA ASP A 88 -13.93 1.61 -4.73
C ASP A 88 -12.84 1.41 -3.68
N ILE A 89 -11.66 0.94 -4.12
CA ILE A 89 -10.53 0.60 -3.27
C ILE A 89 -9.30 1.34 -3.79
N LEU A 90 -8.60 2.04 -2.90
CA LEU A 90 -7.29 2.63 -3.18
C LEU A 90 -6.23 1.95 -2.33
N VAL A 91 -5.20 1.40 -2.98
CA VAL A 91 -4.01 0.88 -2.32
C VAL A 91 -2.80 1.76 -2.65
N ASN A 92 -2.32 2.53 -1.68
CA ASN A 92 -1.10 3.32 -1.76
C ASN A 92 0.10 2.44 -1.37
N ALA A 93 0.69 1.73 -2.34
CA ALA A 93 1.81 0.81 -2.13
C ALA A 93 3.17 1.35 -2.61
N ALA A 94 3.17 2.50 -3.28
CA ALA A 94 4.41 3.13 -3.70
C ALA A 94 5.24 3.61 -2.50
N GLY A 95 6.55 3.47 -2.62
CA GLY A 95 7.48 3.97 -1.64
C GLY A 95 8.92 3.82 -2.11
N VAL A 96 9.74 4.76 -1.70
CA VAL A 96 11.18 4.80 -1.96
C VAL A 96 11.93 4.95 -0.66
N ASN A 97 13.17 4.50 -0.65
CA ASN A 97 14.11 4.72 0.44
C ASN A 97 15.46 5.13 -0.13
N GLN A 98 16.12 6.05 0.55
CA GLN A 98 17.49 6.46 0.28
C GLN A 98 18.26 6.35 1.59
N LEU A 99 19.21 5.43 1.64
CA LEU A 99 20.05 5.23 2.82
C LEU A 99 21.14 6.29 2.86
N LYS A 100 21.14 7.11 3.92
CA LYS A 100 22.13 8.16 4.14
C LYS A 100 22.15 8.49 5.63
N LYS A 101 23.33 8.72 6.18
CA LYS A 101 23.48 9.11 7.60
C LYS A 101 22.69 10.38 7.88
N ALA A 102 22.12 10.50 9.07
CA ALA A 102 21.25 11.61 9.43
C ALA A 102 21.93 12.97 9.25
N GLU A 103 23.21 13.09 9.65
CA GLU A 103 24.02 14.29 9.54
C GLU A 103 24.47 14.63 8.10
N GLU A 104 24.39 13.67 7.18
CA GLU A 104 24.76 13.83 5.77
C GLU A 104 23.54 13.96 4.85
N TYR A 105 22.31 13.96 5.41
CA TYR A 105 21.08 13.91 4.63
C TYR A 105 20.76 15.30 4.04
N ASP A 106 20.94 15.46 2.73
CA ASP A 106 20.66 16.72 2.03
C ASP A 106 19.17 16.92 1.76
N ALA A 107 18.80 18.17 1.47
CA ALA A 107 17.42 18.57 1.22
C ALA A 107 16.82 17.88 -0.01
N GLU A 108 17.58 17.72 -1.10
CA GLU A 108 17.09 17.08 -2.33
C GLU A 108 16.69 15.63 -2.08
N THR A 109 17.55 14.86 -1.39
CA THR A 109 17.28 13.46 -1.02
C THR A 109 16.09 13.36 -0.07
N TRP A 110 15.98 14.27 0.91
CA TRP A 110 14.86 14.36 1.82
C TRP A 110 13.55 14.62 1.08
N ASP A 111 13.52 15.66 0.25
CA ASP A 111 12.35 16.08 -0.50
C ASP A 111 11.89 15.00 -1.49
N PHE A 112 12.84 14.27 -2.10
CA PHE A 112 12.51 13.11 -2.94
C PHE A 112 11.77 12.03 -2.17
N VAL A 113 12.27 11.62 -0.99
CA VAL A 113 11.64 10.56 -0.19
C VAL A 113 10.28 11.01 0.33
N MET A 114 10.18 12.20 0.89
CA MET A 114 8.93 12.78 1.39
C MET A 114 7.93 13.03 0.25
N GLY A 115 8.43 13.46 -0.90
CA GLY A 115 7.65 13.71 -2.11
C GLY A 115 6.93 12.46 -2.59
N VAL A 116 7.63 11.33 -2.69
CA VAL A 116 7.03 10.06 -3.12
C VAL A 116 6.19 9.42 -2.02
N ASN A 117 6.76 9.26 -0.80
CA ASN A 117 6.17 8.44 0.24
C ASN A 117 4.97 9.07 0.96
N LEU A 118 4.85 10.40 0.91
CA LEU A 118 3.79 11.12 1.63
C LEU A 118 3.03 12.09 0.72
N ARG A 119 3.72 13.09 0.12
CA ARG A 119 3.06 14.13 -0.69
C ARG A 119 2.33 13.54 -1.89
N GLY A 120 2.98 12.69 -2.68
CA GLY A 120 2.38 12.06 -3.86
C GLY A 120 1.19 11.17 -3.49
N LEU A 121 1.33 10.37 -2.42
CA LEU A 121 0.23 9.52 -1.92
C LEU A 121 -0.96 10.36 -1.42
N HIS A 122 -0.70 11.52 -0.80
CA HIS A 122 -1.77 12.46 -0.44
C HIS A 122 -2.54 12.93 -1.68
N PHE A 123 -1.87 13.36 -2.74
CA PHE A 123 -2.55 13.83 -3.95
C PHE A 123 -3.34 12.73 -4.66
N VAL A 124 -2.81 11.51 -4.75
CA VAL A 124 -3.59 10.35 -5.25
C VAL A 124 -4.84 10.15 -4.40
N THR A 125 -4.67 10.12 -3.08
CA THR A 125 -5.78 9.92 -2.13
C THR A 125 -6.82 11.03 -2.23
N ARG A 126 -6.38 12.30 -2.38
CA ARG A 126 -7.27 13.45 -2.57
C ARG A 126 -8.11 13.30 -3.84
N GLU A 127 -7.50 12.96 -4.97
CA GLU A 127 -8.22 12.86 -6.24
C GLU A 127 -9.21 11.70 -6.24
N VAL A 128 -8.78 10.51 -5.84
CA VAL A 128 -9.67 9.33 -5.71
C VAL A 128 -10.78 9.58 -4.68
N GLY A 129 -10.44 10.26 -3.60
CA GLY A 129 -11.38 10.58 -2.51
C GLY A 129 -12.56 11.44 -2.95
N LYS A 130 -12.40 12.31 -3.95
CA LYS A 130 -13.53 13.10 -4.51
C LYS A 130 -14.66 12.19 -5.01
N GLY A 131 -14.32 11.15 -5.78
CA GLY A 131 -15.26 10.15 -6.25
C GLY A 131 -15.84 9.30 -5.12
N MET A 132 -15.01 8.83 -4.18
CA MET A 132 -15.45 8.05 -3.03
C MET A 132 -16.42 8.83 -2.13
N ILE A 133 -16.17 10.12 -1.87
CA ILE A 133 -17.04 11.02 -1.09
C ILE A 133 -18.41 11.18 -1.78
N ALA A 134 -18.40 11.41 -3.11
CA ALA A 134 -19.63 11.56 -3.87
C ALA A 134 -20.49 10.29 -3.84
N ARG A 135 -19.86 9.11 -3.94
CA ARG A 135 -20.55 7.81 -3.88
C ARG A 135 -20.83 7.32 -2.45
N ARG A 136 -20.27 7.99 -1.43
CA ARG A 136 -20.37 7.61 0.00
C ARG A 136 -19.90 6.18 0.27
N TYR A 137 -18.84 5.78 -0.41
CA TYR A 137 -18.19 4.48 -0.24
C TYR A 137 -16.71 4.56 -0.64
N GLY A 138 -15.86 3.94 0.13
CA GLY A 138 -14.44 3.80 -0.19
C GLY A 138 -13.68 2.97 0.83
N ARG A 139 -12.62 2.31 0.36
CA ARG A 139 -11.64 1.59 1.16
C ARG A 139 -10.25 2.10 0.79
N ILE A 140 -9.56 2.72 1.71
CA ILE A 140 -8.21 3.27 1.48
C ILE A 140 -7.24 2.51 2.36
N LEU A 141 -6.24 1.89 1.72
CA LEU A 141 -5.17 1.15 2.35
C LEU A 141 -3.82 1.76 1.97
N SER A 142 -3.02 2.11 2.95
CA SER A 142 -1.65 2.58 2.72
C SER A 142 -0.61 1.57 3.22
N ILE A 143 0.49 1.41 2.48
CA ILE A 143 1.59 0.55 2.91
C ILE A 143 2.58 1.39 3.71
N SER A 144 2.50 1.24 5.02
CA SER A 144 3.43 1.81 5.99
C SER A 144 4.66 0.89 6.17
N SER A 145 5.20 0.78 7.35
CA SER A 145 6.31 -0.09 7.71
C SER A 145 6.42 -0.19 9.23
N VAL A 146 6.98 -1.28 9.75
CA VAL A 146 7.43 -1.34 11.16
C VAL A 146 8.39 -0.20 11.51
N LYS A 147 9.11 0.33 10.53
CA LYS A 147 9.99 1.51 10.67
C LYS A 147 9.24 2.82 10.98
N SER A 148 7.93 2.83 10.89
CA SER A 148 7.08 3.94 11.35
C SER A 148 6.79 3.90 12.85
N ILE A 149 7.15 2.80 13.53
CA ILE A 149 6.81 2.51 14.93
C ILE A 149 8.08 2.34 15.76
N ILE A 150 9.09 1.66 15.22
CA ILE A 150 10.36 1.40 15.88
C ILE A 150 11.52 2.01 15.10
N GLY A 151 12.47 2.58 15.83
CA GLY A 151 13.77 3.00 15.27
C GLY A 151 14.66 1.83 14.91
N THR A 152 15.77 2.13 14.25
CA THR A 152 16.81 1.18 13.85
C THR A 152 18.15 1.89 13.87
N ASP A 153 19.21 1.13 13.99
CA ASP A 153 20.61 1.58 13.89
C ASP A 153 21.10 1.78 12.44
N GLN A 154 20.20 1.65 11.48
CA GLN A 154 20.48 1.84 10.05
C GLN A 154 20.02 3.23 9.57
N ASP A 155 20.54 3.66 8.44
CA ASP A 155 20.40 5.01 7.87
C ASP A 155 19.02 5.25 7.20
N TYR A 156 17.93 5.18 7.97
CA TYR A 156 16.54 5.25 7.48
C TYR A 156 15.81 6.56 7.83
N ILE A 157 16.52 7.65 8.17
CA ILE A 157 15.88 8.84 8.79
C ILE A 157 14.66 9.37 8.00
N ALA A 158 14.78 9.66 6.71
CA ALA A 158 13.67 10.19 5.92
C ALA A 158 12.57 9.14 5.69
N TYR A 159 12.96 7.86 5.50
CA TYR A 159 11.98 6.78 5.36
C TYR A 159 11.14 6.60 6.62
N CYS A 160 11.77 6.50 7.80
CA CYS A 160 11.07 6.40 9.08
C CYS A 160 10.14 7.59 9.30
N ALA A 161 10.63 8.82 9.05
CA ALA A 161 9.83 10.04 9.16
C ALA A 161 8.62 10.01 8.23
N SER A 162 8.79 9.62 6.96
CA SER A 162 7.71 9.56 5.98
C SER A 162 6.64 8.52 6.35
N LYS A 163 7.08 7.34 6.86
CA LYS A 163 6.15 6.27 7.26
C LYS A 163 5.46 6.57 8.60
N GLY A 164 6.13 7.25 9.53
CA GLY A 164 5.52 7.79 10.75
C GLY A 164 4.45 8.85 10.44
N ALA A 165 4.75 9.77 9.53
CA ALA A 165 3.79 10.75 9.04
C ALA A 165 2.59 10.10 8.35
N LEU A 166 2.80 9.04 7.54
CA LEU A 166 1.74 8.28 6.89
C LEU A 166 0.79 7.62 7.91
N ASN A 167 1.32 7.13 9.04
CA ASN A 167 0.49 6.57 10.12
C ASN A 167 -0.44 7.63 10.72
N MET A 168 0.06 8.84 10.97
CA MET A 168 -0.77 9.92 11.51
C MET A 168 -1.76 10.45 10.46
N TYR A 169 -1.33 10.56 9.20
CA TYR A 169 -2.18 10.88 8.06
C TYR A 169 -3.37 9.91 7.94
N THR A 170 -3.12 8.60 8.06
CA THR A 170 -4.15 7.56 8.06
C THR A 170 -5.21 7.80 9.13
N LYS A 171 -4.79 8.10 10.36
CA LYS A 171 -5.71 8.38 11.48
C LYS A 171 -6.54 9.64 11.25
N GLN A 172 -5.88 10.72 10.83
CA GLN A 172 -6.56 12.00 10.60
C GLN A 172 -7.60 11.88 9.48
N LEU A 173 -7.23 11.25 8.36
CA LEU A 173 -8.13 11.10 7.22
C LEU A 173 -9.32 10.18 7.54
N ALA A 174 -9.13 9.14 8.37
CA ALA A 174 -10.21 8.30 8.86
C ALA A 174 -11.25 9.11 9.66
N CYS A 175 -10.82 10.06 10.47
CA CYS A 175 -11.70 10.96 11.22
C CYS A 175 -12.48 11.90 10.28
N GLU A 176 -11.81 12.46 9.27
CA GLU A 176 -12.45 13.41 8.35
C GLU A 176 -13.45 12.75 7.41
N TRP A 177 -13.14 11.55 6.89
CA TRP A 177 -13.90 10.91 5.82
C TRP A 177 -14.83 9.78 6.28
N GLY A 178 -14.76 9.38 7.54
CA GLY A 178 -15.65 8.35 8.11
C GLY A 178 -17.14 8.66 7.94
N LYS A 179 -17.53 9.94 8.05
CA LYS A 179 -18.92 10.41 7.81
C LYS A 179 -19.44 10.14 6.39
N TYR A 180 -18.55 9.84 5.45
CA TYR A 180 -18.89 9.49 4.08
C TYR A 180 -18.88 7.98 3.82
N GLY A 181 -18.74 7.13 4.86
CA GLY A 181 -18.68 5.68 4.70
C GLY A 181 -17.34 5.16 4.16
N ILE A 182 -16.28 5.98 4.26
CA ILE A 182 -14.93 5.64 3.80
C ILE A 182 -14.12 5.15 5.01
N THR A 183 -13.49 3.98 4.88
CA THR A 183 -12.50 3.52 5.84
C THR A 183 -11.08 3.81 5.33
N VAL A 184 -10.20 4.21 6.23
CA VAL A 184 -8.81 4.55 5.92
C VAL A 184 -7.91 3.83 6.90
N ASN A 185 -7.08 2.90 6.40
CA ASN A 185 -6.21 2.07 7.21
C ASN A 185 -4.80 1.99 6.59
N ALA A 186 -3.86 1.49 7.36
CA ALA A 186 -2.54 1.15 6.90
C ALA A 186 -2.14 -0.26 7.36
N ILE A 187 -1.28 -0.93 6.60
CA ILE A 187 -0.51 -2.08 7.07
C ILE A 187 0.95 -1.67 7.23
N ALA A 188 1.59 -2.16 8.29
CA ALA A 188 2.99 -1.93 8.62
C ALA A 188 3.74 -3.26 8.55
N PRO A 189 4.22 -3.67 7.37
CA PRO A 189 4.94 -4.91 7.22
C PRO A 189 6.37 -4.80 7.76
N THR A 190 6.93 -5.94 8.14
CA THR A 190 8.37 -6.15 8.23
C THR A 190 8.95 -6.58 6.88
N PHE A 191 10.18 -7.08 6.86
CA PHE A 191 10.79 -7.55 5.64
C PHE A 191 9.94 -8.63 4.95
N THR A 192 9.59 -8.35 3.70
CA THR A 192 8.93 -9.26 2.77
C THR A 192 9.81 -9.34 1.54
N ARG A 193 10.07 -10.54 1.03
CA ARG A 193 10.92 -10.71 -0.15
C ARG A 193 10.30 -10.01 -1.35
N THR A 194 11.07 -9.12 -1.96
CA THR A 194 10.73 -8.41 -3.20
C THR A 194 11.96 -8.36 -4.11
N PRO A 195 11.82 -8.07 -5.40
CA PRO A 195 12.99 -7.91 -6.29
C PRO A 195 14.01 -6.86 -5.78
N ILE A 196 13.56 -5.86 -5.03
CA ILE A 196 14.42 -4.77 -4.53
C ILE A 196 15.33 -5.23 -3.39
N ASN A 197 14.88 -6.15 -2.53
CA ASN A 197 15.62 -6.58 -1.34
C ASN A 197 16.07 -8.04 -1.38
N SER A 198 15.87 -8.74 -2.49
CA SER A 198 16.28 -10.15 -2.63
C SER A 198 17.75 -10.36 -2.32
N PHE A 199 18.63 -9.46 -2.81
CA PHE A 199 20.07 -9.56 -2.58
C PHE A 199 20.46 -9.53 -1.09
N GLN A 200 19.74 -8.78 -0.26
CA GLN A 200 19.98 -8.74 1.20
C GLN A 200 19.47 -10.01 1.87
N LEU A 201 18.31 -10.50 1.42
CA LEU A 201 17.66 -11.70 1.97
C LEU A 201 18.33 -13.01 1.50
N ASP A 202 19.19 -12.95 0.48
CA ASP A 202 20.00 -14.07 0.00
C ASP A 202 21.32 -14.21 0.79
N ASP A 203 21.70 -13.20 1.59
CA ASP A 203 22.79 -13.30 2.58
C ASP A 203 22.29 -14.06 3.83
N PRO A 204 22.85 -15.26 4.11
CA PRO A 204 22.41 -16.06 5.25
C PRO A 204 22.64 -15.37 6.60
N VAL A 205 23.71 -14.58 6.73
CA VAL A 205 24.04 -13.87 7.99
C VAL A 205 23.00 -12.79 8.26
N PHE A 206 22.66 -12.01 7.24
CA PHE A 206 21.60 -11.00 7.33
C PHE A 206 20.23 -11.64 7.60
N TYR A 207 19.89 -12.70 6.85
CA TYR A 207 18.62 -13.40 6.98
C TYR A 207 18.42 -13.97 8.39
N ASP A 208 19.42 -14.69 8.92
CA ASP A 208 19.35 -15.32 10.24
C ASP A 208 19.25 -14.27 11.36
N ALA A 209 20.00 -13.17 11.25
CA ALA A 209 19.94 -12.06 12.21
C ALA A 209 18.55 -11.39 12.19
N LEU A 210 17.94 -11.24 11.02
CA LEU A 210 16.60 -10.70 10.87
C LEU A 210 15.54 -11.64 11.48
N VAL A 211 15.58 -12.92 11.11
CA VAL A 211 14.60 -13.93 11.55
C VAL A 211 14.63 -14.12 13.07
N LYS A 212 15.82 -14.09 13.70
CA LYS A 212 15.97 -14.16 15.18
C LYS A 212 15.21 -13.04 15.93
N ARG A 213 14.97 -11.91 15.28
CA ARG A 213 14.23 -10.78 15.85
C ARG A 213 12.72 -10.96 15.73
N ILE A 214 12.24 -11.81 14.83
CA ILE A 214 10.82 -12.03 14.55
C ILE A 214 10.32 -13.22 15.37
N PRO A 215 9.38 -13.06 16.33
CA PRO A 215 8.88 -14.13 17.15
C PRO A 215 8.33 -15.35 16.39
N LEU A 216 7.68 -15.14 15.22
CA LEU A 216 7.22 -16.25 14.38
C LEU A 216 8.32 -16.98 13.62
N GLY A 217 9.59 -16.58 13.75
CA GLY A 217 10.76 -17.30 13.22
C GLY A 217 10.86 -17.32 11.69
N ARG A 218 10.19 -16.41 10.98
CA ARG A 218 10.26 -16.26 9.52
C ARG A 218 9.98 -14.83 9.07
N ILE A 219 10.40 -14.47 7.87
CA ILE A 219 10.01 -13.21 7.24
C ILE A 219 8.55 -13.26 6.78
N CYS A 220 7.99 -12.09 6.52
CA CYS A 220 6.66 -11.93 5.94
C CYS A 220 6.63 -12.46 4.50
N THR A 221 5.54 -13.12 4.12
CA THR A 221 5.32 -13.61 2.75
C THR A 221 4.33 -12.72 1.99
N ALA A 222 4.30 -12.85 0.67
CA ALA A 222 3.31 -12.22 -0.20
C ALA A 222 1.87 -12.53 0.26
N LYS A 223 1.61 -13.80 0.64
CA LYS A 223 0.31 -14.26 1.14
C LYS A 223 -0.09 -13.57 2.46
N ASP A 224 0.84 -13.40 3.39
CA ASP A 224 0.56 -12.71 4.67
C ASP A 224 0.07 -11.27 4.42
N LEU A 225 0.72 -10.56 3.45
CA LEU A 225 0.33 -9.20 3.07
C LEU A 225 -1.00 -9.16 2.32
N GLY A 226 -1.18 -10.05 1.34
CA GLY A 226 -2.41 -10.13 0.54
C GLY A 226 -3.64 -10.38 1.42
N CYS A 227 -3.55 -11.31 2.39
CA CYS A 227 -4.63 -11.60 3.34
C CYS A 227 -4.97 -10.39 4.23
N ALA A 228 -3.96 -9.70 4.76
CA ALA A 228 -4.16 -8.50 5.58
C ALA A 228 -4.79 -7.36 4.76
N ALA A 229 -4.33 -7.17 3.53
CA ALA A 229 -4.88 -6.16 2.61
C ALA A 229 -6.33 -6.50 2.22
N LEU A 230 -6.60 -7.76 1.87
CA LEU A 230 -7.95 -8.22 1.55
C LEU A 230 -8.93 -7.94 2.69
N TYR A 231 -8.54 -8.25 3.94
CA TYR A 231 -9.35 -7.94 5.10
C TYR A 231 -9.70 -6.45 5.18
N LEU A 232 -8.69 -5.57 5.14
CA LEU A 232 -8.89 -4.13 5.31
C LEU A 232 -9.57 -3.46 4.11
N CYS A 233 -9.54 -4.07 2.93
CA CYS A 233 -10.18 -3.58 1.71
C CYS A 233 -11.60 -4.14 1.49
N SER A 234 -12.02 -5.14 2.27
CA SER A 234 -13.33 -5.79 2.15
C SER A 234 -14.35 -5.26 3.17
N ASP A 235 -15.59 -5.71 3.04
CA ASP A 235 -16.66 -5.40 4.00
C ASP A 235 -16.49 -6.09 5.35
N ALA A 236 -15.59 -7.10 5.46
CA ALA A 236 -15.17 -7.68 6.74
C ALA A 236 -14.56 -6.64 7.69
N ALA A 237 -13.98 -5.56 7.15
CA ALA A 237 -13.40 -4.45 7.91
C ALA A 237 -14.24 -3.16 7.86
N ALA A 238 -15.54 -3.23 7.55
CA ALA A 238 -16.38 -2.05 7.37
C ALA A 238 -16.46 -1.12 8.60
N PHE A 239 -16.11 -1.62 9.80
CA PHE A 239 -16.06 -0.84 11.04
C PHE A 239 -14.63 -0.66 11.58
N VAL A 240 -13.62 -0.92 10.74
CA VAL A 240 -12.19 -0.73 11.06
C VAL A 240 -11.67 0.45 10.28
N SER A 241 -11.35 1.55 10.96
CA SER A 241 -10.81 2.76 10.34
C SER A 241 -9.79 3.44 11.25
N GLY A 242 -8.79 4.09 10.67
CA GLY A 242 -7.71 4.76 11.39
C GLY A 242 -6.66 3.81 11.98
N GLN A 243 -6.65 2.53 11.59
CA GLN A 243 -5.75 1.53 12.16
C GLN A 243 -4.46 1.39 11.35
N VAL A 244 -3.38 1.08 12.06
CA VAL A 244 -2.09 0.67 11.49
C VAL A 244 -1.85 -0.76 11.95
N LEU A 245 -2.15 -1.72 11.07
CA LEU A 245 -2.01 -3.14 11.36
C LEU A 245 -0.57 -3.59 11.09
N CYS A 246 0.17 -3.98 12.14
CA CYS A 246 1.48 -4.60 11.99
C CYS A 246 1.34 -6.01 11.39
N VAL A 247 2.01 -6.25 10.25
CA VAL A 247 2.14 -7.56 9.62
C VAL A 247 3.61 -7.96 9.73
N ASP A 248 4.04 -8.31 10.94
CA ASP A 248 5.45 -8.32 11.31
C ASP A 248 5.89 -9.56 12.11
N GLY A 249 5.01 -10.53 12.29
CA GLY A 249 5.31 -11.75 13.04
C GLY A 249 5.62 -11.52 14.51
N GLY A 250 5.16 -10.39 15.08
CA GLY A 250 5.39 -10.01 16.48
C GLY A 250 6.67 -9.20 16.71
N LEU A 251 7.35 -8.74 15.64
CA LEU A 251 8.59 -7.99 15.76
C LEU A 251 8.44 -6.74 16.63
N THR A 252 7.37 -5.96 16.45
CA THR A 252 7.12 -4.73 17.22
C THR A 252 6.51 -4.97 18.60
N ALA A 253 6.03 -6.18 18.87
CA ALA A 253 5.51 -6.57 20.19
C ALA A 253 6.61 -7.07 21.14
N LYS A 254 7.78 -7.42 20.61
CA LYS A 254 8.91 -7.92 21.39
C LYS A 254 9.69 -6.75 21.99
N GLN A 255 9.95 -6.82 23.30
CA GLN A 255 10.88 -5.94 24.03
C GLN A 255 12.30 -6.48 23.95
#